data_cde6bf6afe4a9ef8333806b9947a59fa
#
_entry.id   cde6bf6afe4a9ef8333806b9947a59fa
#
_cell.length_a   1.000
_cell.length_b   1.000
_cell.length_c   1.000
_cell.angle_alpha   90.00
_cell.angle_beta   90.00
_cell.angle_gamma   90.00
#
_symmetry.space_group_name_H-M   'P 1'
#
loop_
_entity.id
_entity.type
_entity.pdbx_description
1 polymer ?
#
loop_
_entity_poly.entity_id
_entity_poly.type
_entity_poly.pdbx_seq_one_letter_code
_entity_poly.pdbx_strand_id
1 'polypeptide(L)'
;MLTRRPLHSHIFALLLCLGLPLSAHGEIYKDYQPTEQQVVMTVIAVEPNYLDDYLTQLKRTWVRAMAVQKDLGFVVDYAVWTSDSANTPNVWLTITYENMAAMQPSKARYDQVNAEIEARYGDEEEALDAIAKGYEEIRKMVDHQIINRVEFID
;
A
#
# COMPACT_ATOMS: atom_id res chain seq x y z
N MET A 1 -84.07 37.08 7.54
CA MET A 1 -83.73 36.02 6.59
C MET A 1 -82.20 35.93 6.55
N LEU A 2 -81.65 35.01 7.36
CA LEU A 2 -80.17 34.79 7.56
C LEU A 2 -79.81 33.51 6.85
N THR A 3 -79.11 33.63 5.75
CA THR A 3 -78.53 32.47 5.02
C THR A 3 -77.19 32.05 5.65
N ARG A 4 -77.16 30.88 6.22
CA ARG A 4 -75.93 30.24 6.70
C ARG A 4 -75.15 29.66 5.51
N ARG A 5 -73.88 30.05 5.37
CA ARG A 5 -72.91 29.43 4.44
C ARG A 5 -72.25 28.24 5.13
N PRO A 6 -72.05 27.09 4.46
CA PRO A 6 -71.33 25.96 5.06
C PRO A 6 -69.81 26.19 5.01
N LEU A 7 -69.18 25.90 6.12
CA LEU A 7 -67.72 25.94 6.31
C LEU A 7 -67.09 24.66 5.70
N HIS A 8 -66.37 24.82 4.61
CA HIS A 8 -65.61 23.70 4.02
C HIS A 8 -64.35 23.49 4.85
N SER A 9 -64.33 22.39 5.58
CA SER A 9 -63.17 21.90 6.31
C SER A 9 -62.15 21.28 5.34
N HIS A 10 -61.06 22.00 5.00
CA HIS A 10 -59.94 21.44 4.29
C HIS A 10 -59.07 20.64 5.26
N ILE A 11 -59.23 19.32 5.23
CA ILE A 11 -58.30 18.37 5.90
C ILE A 11 -57.03 18.37 5.08
N PHE A 12 -56.01 19.06 5.55
CA PHE A 12 -54.66 19.03 5.03
C PHE A 12 -54.00 17.73 5.55
N ALA A 13 -53.98 16.68 4.72
CA ALA A 13 -53.26 15.46 5.02
C ALA A 13 -51.75 15.73 4.92
N LEU A 14 -51.11 15.97 6.06
CA LEU A 14 -49.66 16.10 6.17
C LEU A 14 -49.03 14.69 6.01
N LEU A 15 -48.60 14.40 4.78
CA LEU A 15 -47.84 13.16 4.48
C LEU A 15 -46.45 13.30 5.10
N LEU A 16 -46.29 12.77 6.31
CA LEU A 16 -45.01 12.70 6.99
C LEU A 16 -44.15 11.60 6.33
N CYS A 17 -43.38 11.98 5.30
CA CYS A 17 -42.34 11.12 4.75
C CYS A 17 -41.28 10.91 5.81
N LEU A 18 -41.44 9.82 6.60
CA LEU A 18 -40.35 9.25 7.41
C LEU A 18 -39.28 8.73 6.45
N GLY A 19 -38.36 9.62 6.09
CA GLY A 19 -37.09 9.24 5.48
C GLY A 19 -36.32 8.42 6.50
N LEU A 20 -36.45 7.10 6.43
CA LEU A 20 -35.54 6.19 7.13
C LEU A 20 -34.14 6.47 6.56
N PRO A 21 -33.14 6.84 7.39
CA PRO A 21 -31.78 6.88 6.92
C PRO A 21 -31.42 5.46 6.46
N LEU A 22 -31.25 5.27 5.15
CA LEU A 22 -30.56 4.11 4.61
C LEU A 22 -29.09 4.21 5.07
N SER A 23 -28.82 3.71 6.27
CA SER A 23 -27.46 3.50 6.70
C SER A 23 -26.89 2.39 5.82
N ALA A 24 -26.18 2.75 4.78
CA ALA A 24 -25.39 1.80 4.01
C ALA A 24 -24.24 1.35 4.95
N HIS A 25 -24.45 0.26 5.67
CA HIS A 25 -23.40 -0.40 6.44
C HIS A 25 -22.77 -1.46 5.54
N GLY A 26 -21.58 -1.18 5.01
CA GLY A 26 -20.76 -2.20 4.36
C GLY A 26 -20.35 -3.27 5.39
N GLU A 27 -20.44 -4.54 5.02
CA GLU A 27 -20.16 -5.69 5.88
C GLU A 27 -19.02 -6.51 5.30
N ILE A 28 -17.96 -6.73 6.11
CA ILE A 28 -16.82 -7.57 5.75
C ILE A 28 -17.29 -9.02 5.50
N TYR A 29 -16.74 -9.66 4.47
CA TYR A 29 -17.08 -10.99 3.97
C TYR A 29 -18.48 -11.12 3.35
N LYS A 30 -19.17 -10.01 3.14
CA LYS A 30 -20.45 -9.95 2.46
C LYS A 30 -20.40 -8.97 1.28
N ASP A 31 -19.96 -7.74 1.53
CA ASP A 31 -19.84 -6.70 0.52
C ASP A 31 -18.40 -6.57 -0.01
N TYR A 32 -17.43 -6.94 0.83
CA TYR A 32 -16.01 -6.96 0.50
C TYR A 32 -15.24 -7.92 1.41
N GLN A 33 -14.03 -8.30 0.96
CA GLN A 33 -13.09 -9.08 1.76
C GLN A 33 -11.65 -8.62 1.54
N PRO A 34 -10.78 -8.70 2.57
CA PRO A 34 -9.35 -8.55 2.38
C PRO A 34 -8.80 -9.78 1.67
N THR A 35 -7.81 -9.61 0.79
CA THR A 35 -7.06 -10.72 0.22
C THR A 35 -6.15 -11.37 1.26
N GLU A 36 -5.75 -12.62 1.05
CA GLU A 36 -4.75 -13.28 1.90
C GLU A 36 -3.37 -12.66 1.73
N GLN A 37 -3.07 -12.14 0.53
CA GLN A 37 -1.81 -11.47 0.25
C GLN A 37 -1.64 -10.21 1.10
N GLN A 38 -0.42 -10.04 1.59
CA GLN A 38 -0.01 -8.89 2.38
C GLN A 38 0.95 -8.04 1.58
N VAL A 39 0.77 -6.75 1.59
CA VAL A 39 1.69 -5.81 0.93
C VAL A 39 2.38 -4.96 1.98
N VAL A 40 3.69 -5.06 2.05
CA VAL A 40 4.52 -4.12 2.80
C VAL A 40 4.80 -2.93 1.92
N MET A 41 4.48 -1.73 2.39
CA MET A 41 4.75 -0.47 1.69
C MET A 41 5.69 0.40 2.51
N THR A 42 6.82 0.75 1.93
CA THR A 42 7.75 1.73 2.48
C THR A 42 7.63 3.03 1.71
N VAL A 43 7.39 4.12 2.42
CA VAL A 43 7.21 5.48 1.88
C VAL A 43 8.49 6.27 2.10
N ILE A 44 9.04 6.82 1.04
CA ILE A 44 10.36 7.46 1.05
C ILE A 44 10.25 8.87 0.46
N ALA A 45 10.89 9.81 1.12
CA ALA A 45 11.16 11.13 0.62
C ALA A 45 12.61 11.16 0.10
N VAL A 46 12.78 11.37 -1.19
CA VAL A 46 14.08 11.57 -1.82
C VAL A 46 14.17 13.03 -2.23
N GLU A 47 15.33 13.67 -1.98
CA GLU A 47 15.56 15.02 -2.45
C GLU A 47 15.42 15.09 -3.99
N PRO A 48 14.64 16.04 -4.55
CA PRO A 48 14.25 16.03 -5.96
C PRO A 48 15.43 15.92 -6.94
N ASN A 49 16.54 16.58 -6.65
CA ASN A 49 17.74 16.57 -7.49
C ASN A 49 18.49 15.23 -7.48
N TYR A 50 18.16 14.32 -6.57
CA TYR A 50 18.83 13.02 -6.39
C TYR A 50 17.95 11.82 -6.76
N LEU A 51 16.75 12.05 -7.31
CA LEU A 51 15.81 10.97 -7.59
C LEU A 51 16.39 9.95 -8.60
N ASP A 52 16.99 10.41 -9.67
CA ASP A 52 17.59 9.53 -10.69
C ASP A 52 18.79 8.75 -10.14
N ASP A 53 19.64 9.40 -9.35
CA ASP A 53 20.78 8.75 -8.68
C ASP A 53 20.28 7.70 -7.69
N TYR A 54 19.25 8.06 -6.88
CA TYR A 54 18.61 7.14 -5.96
C TYR A 54 18.04 5.90 -6.65
N LEU A 55 17.29 6.06 -7.74
CA LEU A 55 16.67 4.95 -8.46
C LEU A 55 17.73 4.05 -9.12
N THR A 56 18.80 4.64 -9.65
CA THR A 56 19.92 3.89 -10.22
C THR A 56 20.64 3.05 -9.16
N GLN A 57 20.88 3.60 -7.99
CA GLN A 57 21.48 2.90 -6.86
C GLN A 57 20.51 1.84 -6.28
N LEU A 58 19.22 2.17 -6.16
CA LEU A 58 18.18 1.25 -5.68
C LEU A 58 18.08 0.00 -6.56
N LYS A 59 18.26 0.14 -7.88
CA LYS A 59 18.32 -1.00 -8.82
C LYS A 59 19.44 -1.97 -8.47
N ARG A 60 20.59 -1.48 -8.05
CA ARG A 60 21.75 -2.31 -7.68
C ARG A 60 21.64 -2.96 -6.31
N THR A 61 20.85 -2.39 -5.41
CA THR A 61 20.71 -2.85 -4.03
C THR A 61 19.37 -3.54 -3.80
N TRP A 62 18.35 -2.80 -3.43
CA TRP A 62 17.04 -3.32 -3.04
C TRP A 62 16.37 -4.17 -4.13
N VAL A 63 16.39 -3.71 -5.40
CA VAL A 63 15.75 -4.43 -6.52
C VAL A 63 16.42 -5.79 -6.74
N ARG A 64 17.76 -5.87 -6.66
CA ARG A 64 18.49 -7.15 -6.77
C ARG A 64 18.15 -8.09 -5.61
N ALA A 65 18.09 -7.57 -4.39
CA ALA A 65 17.70 -8.37 -3.22
C ALA A 65 16.26 -8.89 -3.30
N MET A 66 15.34 -8.07 -3.83
CA MET A 66 13.95 -8.50 -4.05
C MET A 66 13.83 -9.51 -5.19
N ALA A 67 14.60 -9.36 -6.27
CA ALA A 67 14.65 -10.34 -7.36
C ALA A 67 15.10 -11.73 -6.85
N VAL A 68 16.15 -11.78 -6.04
CA VAL A 68 16.61 -13.01 -5.40
C VAL A 68 15.50 -13.63 -4.54
N GLN A 69 14.82 -12.84 -3.69
CA GLN A 69 13.75 -13.35 -2.84
C GLN A 69 12.56 -13.86 -3.66
N LYS A 70 12.24 -13.21 -4.79
CA LYS A 70 11.19 -13.64 -5.72
C LYS A 70 11.56 -14.94 -6.41
N ASP A 71 12.80 -15.07 -6.89
CA ASP A 71 13.31 -16.31 -7.50
C ASP A 71 13.29 -17.50 -6.51
N LEU A 72 13.55 -17.23 -5.24
CA LEU A 72 13.47 -18.23 -4.16
C LEU A 72 12.01 -18.51 -3.69
N GLY A 73 11.03 -17.81 -4.21
CA GLY A 73 9.63 -17.98 -3.84
C GLY A 73 9.25 -17.41 -2.46
N PHE A 74 10.07 -16.54 -1.87
CA PHE A 74 9.79 -15.91 -0.57
C PHE A 74 8.94 -14.65 -0.69
N VAL A 75 8.90 -14.06 -1.88
CA VAL A 75 8.14 -12.86 -2.24
C VAL A 75 7.37 -13.15 -3.52
N VAL A 76 6.10 -12.80 -3.54
CA VAL A 76 5.23 -12.95 -4.72
C VAL A 76 5.57 -11.92 -5.78
N ASP A 77 5.68 -10.66 -5.35
CA ASP A 77 6.01 -9.54 -6.23
C ASP A 77 6.59 -8.36 -5.46
N TYR A 78 7.25 -7.46 -6.18
CA TYR A 78 7.74 -6.20 -5.65
C TYR A 78 7.67 -5.11 -6.71
N ALA A 79 7.51 -3.86 -6.30
CA ALA A 79 7.47 -2.73 -7.22
C ALA A 79 8.08 -1.47 -6.61
N VAL A 80 8.55 -0.60 -7.49
CA VAL A 80 9.00 0.77 -7.18
C VAL A 80 8.04 1.73 -7.87
N TRP A 81 7.49 2.65 -7.12
CA TRP A 81 6.56 3.68 -7.58
C TRP A 81 7.19 5.04 -7.35
N THR A 82 7.01 5.96 -8.28
CA THR A 82 7.48 7.34 -8.16
C THR A 82 6.35 8.32 -8.44
N SER A 83 6.47 9.53 -7.91
CA SER A 83 5.60 10.65 -8.22
C SER A 83 6.41 11.82 -8.76
N ASP A 84 5.88 12.49 -9.78
CA ASP A 84 6.44 13.74 -10.32
C ASP A 84 6.15 14.95 -9.41
N SER A 85 5.57 14.74 -8.23
CA SER A 85 5.31 15.79 -7.26
C SER A 85 6.60 16.42 -6.79
N ALA A 86 6.64 17.74 -6.80
CA ALA A 86 7.75 18.50 -6.20
C ALA A 86 7.79 18.41 -4.67
N ASN A 87 6.70 17.91 -4.05
CA ASN A 87 6.62 17.69 -2.63
C ASN A 87 6.89 16.22 -2.30
N THR A 88 7.61 16.00 -1.22
CA THR A 88 7.88 14.65 -0.68
C THR A 88 6.73 14.18 0.22
N PRO A 89 6.48 12.85 0.34
CA PRO A 89 7.22 11.72 -0.24
C PRO A 89 7.00 11.57 -1.75
N ASN A 90 7.96 10.99 -2.44
CA ASN A 90 7.96 10.83 -3.89
C ASN A 90 8.36 9.43 -4.38
N VAL A 91 8.70 8.50 -3.48
CA VAL A 91 8.99 7.10 -3.80
C VAL A 91 8.25 6.17 -2.85
N TRP A 92 7.68 5.09 -3.41
CA TRP A 92 7.08 3.99 -2.65
C TRP A 92 7.67 2.67 -3.11
N LEU A 93 8.11 1.86 -2.15
CA LEU A 93 8.55 0.50 -2.38
C LEU A 93 7.48 -0.45 -1.86
N THR A 94 7.04 -1.38 -2.68
CA THR A 94 6.06 -2.38 -2.26
C THR A 94 6.62 -3.79 -2.39
N ILE A 95 6.34 -4.64 -1.41
CA ILE A 95 6.66 -6.07 -1.42
C ILE A 95 5.37 -6.81 -1.15
N THR A 96 5.00 -7.73 -2.03
CA THR A 96 3.81 -8.59 -1.87
C THR A 96 4.23 -9.96 -1.37
N TYR A 97 3.69 -10.37 -0.24
CA TYR A 97 3.82 -11.70 0.32
C TYR A 97 2.54 -12.51 0.11
N GLU A 98 2.66 -13.83 0.02
CA GLU A 98 1.53 -14.72 -0.17
C GLU A 98 0.49 -14.60 0.96
N ASN A 99 0.98 -14.46 2.19
CA ASN A 99 0.15 -14.29 3.38
C ASN A 99 0.98 -13.74 4.55
N MET A 100 0.34 -13.50 5.69
CA MET A 100 1.00 -13.01 6.89
C MET A 100 2.09 -13.97 7.44
N ALA A 101 1.92 -15.29 7.27
CA ALA A 101 2.91 -16.28 7.73
C ALA A 101 4.19 -16.20 6.90
N ALA A 102 4.10 -15.88 5.61
CA ALA A 102 5.27 -15.68 4.74
C ALA A 102 6.15 -14.51 5.18
N MET A 103 5.61 -13.55 5.93
CA MET A 103 6.35 -12.40 6.46
C MET A 103 7.14 -12.72 7.73
N GLN A 104 6.88 -13.87 8.39
CA GLN A 104 7.56 -14.20 9.65
C GLN A 104 9.08 -14.34 9.46
N PRO A 105 9.89 -13.77 10.36
CA PRO A 105 11.34 -13.92 10.31
C PRO A 105 11.77 -15.40 10.30
N SER A 106 12.75 -15.75 9.46
CA SER A 106 13.31 -17.09 9.37
C SER A 106 14.80 -17.00 9.11
N LYS A 107 15.59 -17.54 10.06
CA LYS A 107 17.04 -17.62 9.88
C LYS A 107 17.42 -18.42 8.63
N ALA A 108 16.73 -19.52 8.37
CA ALA A 108 17.02 -20.34 7.19
C ALA A 108 16.80 -19.56 5.88
N ARG A 109 15.71 -18.79 5.76
CA ARG A 109 15.48 -17.93 4.60
C ARG A 109 16.52 -16.82 4.49
N TYR A 110 16.88 -16.20 5.60
CA TYR A 110 17.92 -15.17 5.63
C TYR A 110 19.26 -15.71 5.11
N ASP A 111 19.69 -16.86 5.62
CA ASP A 111 20.95 -17.49 5.20
C ASP A 111 20.91 -17.86 3.70
N GLN A 112 19.78 -18.37 3.21
CA GLN A 112 19.61 -18.73 1.79
C GLN A 112 19.64 -17.51 0.87
N VAL A 113 18.97 -16.42 1.25
CA VAL A 113 18.97 -15.16 0.48
C VAL A 113 20.39 -14.60 0.44
N ASN A 114 21.10 -14.54 1.57
CA ASN A 114 22.46 -14.02 1.60
C ASN A 114 23.42 -14.85 0.76
N ALA A 115 23.34 -16.18 0.84
CA ALA A 115 24.16 -17.07 0.02
C ALA A 115 23.93 -16.86 -1.48
N GLU A 116 22.66 -16.63 -1.88
CA GLU A 116 22.33 -16.38 -3.28
C GLU A 116 22.75 -14.96 -3.75
N ILE A 117 22.64 -13.95 -2.87
CA ILE A 117 23.14 -12.59 -3.14
C ILE A 117 24.67 -12.63 -3.31
N GLU A 118 25.38 -13.30 -2.39
CA GLU A 118 26.83 -13.47 -2.48
C GLU A 118 27.25 -14.17 -3.77
N ALA A 119 26.57 -15.27 -4.12
CA ALA A 119 26.86 -16.01 -5.35
C ALA A 119 26.65 -15.17 -6.64
N ARG A 120 25.67 -14.26 -6.64
CA ARG A 120 25.36 -13.43 -7.80
C ARG A 120 26.12 -12.11 -7.87
N TYR A 121 26.47 -11.52 -6.72
CA TYR A 121 26.90 -10.12 -6.60
C TYR A 121 28.06 -9.91 -5.60
N GLY A 122 28.69 -10.95 -5.07
CA GLY A 122 29.74 -10.85 -4.07
C GLY A 122 30.94 -10.01 -4.51
N ASP A 123 31.23 -10.01 -5.79
CA ASP A 123 32.29 -9.18 -6.40
C ASP A 123 32.07 -7.67 -6.22
N GLU A 124 30.82 -7.24 -5.93
CA GLU A 124 30.42 -5.85 -5.78
C GLU A 124 30.15 -5.45 -4.31
N GLU A 125 30.40 -6.31 -3.32
CA GLU A 125 30.00 -6.10 -1.92
C GLU A 125 30.41 -4.74 -1.36
N GLU A 126 31.69 -4.35 -1.50
CA GLU A 126 32.20 -3.05 -1.02
C GLU A 126 31.47 -1.86 -1.68
N ALA A 127 31.19 -1.95 -2.97
CA ALA A 127 30.47 -0.91 -3.71
C ALA A 127 29.00 -0.83 -3.30
N LEU A 128 28.36 -1.96 -3.02
CA LEU A 128 26.98 -2.02 -2.56
C LEU A 128 26.84 -1.48 -1.13
N ASP A 129 27.79 -1.76 -0.27
CA ASP A 129 27.85 -1.20 1.08
C ASP A 129 28.02 0.32 1.07
N ALA A 130 28.89 0.84 0.20
CA ALA A 130 29.07 2.28 0.04
C ALA A 130 27.77 2.96 -0.44
N ILE A 131 27.05 2.37 -1.37
CA ILE A 131 25.74 2.85 -1.83
C ILE A 131 24.75 2.86 -0.66
N ALA A 132 24.64 1.77 0.11
CA ALA A 132 23.70 1.67 1.21
C ALA A 132 23.94 2.74 2.29
N LYS A 133 25.19 3.04 2.60
CA LYS A 133 25.57 4.11 3.53
C LYS A 133 25.22 5.51 2.99
N GLY A 134 25.37 5.74 1.68
CA GLY A 134 25.04 7.01 1.05
C GLY A 134 23.55 7.36 1.03
N TYR A 135 22.67 6.39 1.25
CA TYR A 135 21.22 6.67 1.24
C TYR A 135 20.76 7.62 2.34
N GLU A 136 21.42 7.66 3.48
CA GLU A 136 21.05 8.54 4.61
C GLU A 136 21.16 10.02 4.24
N GLU A 137 22.02 10.37 3.28
CA GLU A 137 22.24 11.75 2.86
C GLU A 137 21.18 12.27 1.88
N ILE A 138 20.57 11.38 1.10
CA ILE A 138 19.69 11.77 -0.03
C ILE A 138 18.23 11.35 0.16
N ARG A 139 17.90 10.55 1.18
CA ARG A 139 16.55 10.08 1.45
C ARG A 139 16.19 10.09 2.92
N LYS A 140 14.87 10.16 3.17
CA LYS A 140 14.27 9.93 4.47
C LYS A 140 13.16 8.89 4.36
N MET A 141 13.19 7.87 5.21
CA MET A 141 12.02 6.99 5.37
C MET A 141 10.92 7.77 6.10
N VAL A 142 9.77 7.91 5.45
CA VAL A 142 8.63 8.68 5.96
C VAL A 142 7.66 7.77 6.70
N ASP A 143 7.42 6.58 6.15
CA ASP A 143 6.45 5.62 6.70
C ASP A 143 6.79 4.18 6.27
N HIS A 144 6.24 3.21 7.02
CA HIS A 144 6.34 1.80 6.73
C HIS A 144 5.05 1.10 7.20
N GLN A 145 4.28 0.57 6.27
CA GLN A 145 2.94 0.05 6.52
C GLN A 145 2.78 -1.36 5.96
N ILE A 146 1.92 -2.14 6.61
CA ILE A 146 1.34 -3.34 6.00
C ILE A 146 -0.05 -2.95 5.54
N ILE A 147 -0.32 -3.12 4.25
CA ILE A 147 -1.60 -2.82 3.64
C ILE A 147 -2.19 -4.07 3.01
N ASN A 148 -3.51 -4.17 3.00
CA ASN A 148 -4.23 -5.28 2.39
C ASN A 148 -5.00 -4.79 1.17
N ARG A 149 -4.95 -5.56 0.11
CA ARG A 149 -5.87 -5.38 -1.00
C ARG A 149 -7.27 -5.83 -0.56
N VAL A 150 -8.27 -5.05 -0.94
CA VAL A 150 -9.68 -5.38 -0.72
C VAL A 150 -10.30 -5.80 -2.06
N GLU A 151 -11.07 -6.86 -2.04
CA GLU A 151 -11.90 -7.33 -3.15
C GLU A 151 -13.36 -7.12 -2.79
N PHE A 152 -14.12 -6.52 -3.73
CA PHE A 152 -15.57 -6.37 -3.58
C PHE A 152 -16.25 -7.65 -4.05
N ILE A 153 -17.33 -8.00 -3.35
CA ILE A 153 -18.15 -9.19 -3.62
C ILE A 153 -19.39 -8.71 -4.36
N ASP A 154 -19.65 -9.29 -5.56
CA ASP A 154 -20.82 -8.98 -6.40
C ASP A 154 -22.09 -9.72 -5.91
#